data_3818b7fcf08a96e126088a87427b5e95
#
_entry.id   3818b7fcf08a96e126088a87427b5e95
#
_cell.length_a   1.000
_cell.length_b   1.000
_cell.length_c   1.000
_cell.angle_alpha   90.00
_cell.angle_beta   90.00
_cell.angle_gamma   90.00
#
_symmetry.space_group_name_H-M   'P 1'
#
loop_
_entity.id
_entity.type
_entity.pdbx_description
1 polymer ?
#
loop_
_entity_poly.entity_id
_entity_poly.type
_entity_poly.pdbx_seq_one_letter_code
_entity_poly.pdbx_strand_id
1 'polypeptide(L)'
;MNGNKHLLGFDYAYHISKLLFEQLEELVTGALESMKTGTVTDSFEKLIFAAIAITGIVSGICKGSNQCAIAHKFYEECRSFFYENTLNFLHGELVAVGLLVRLSYFGSDCAYMINELTTLKLPKCLSELNIPTDAVEKFADELCNSSAINDTSDISRKRMLDALEIIKK
;
A
#
# COMPACT_ATOMS: atom_id res chain seq x y z
N MET A 1 -9.78 17.41 -9.88
CA MET A 1 -10.25 16.04 -10.26
C MET A 1 -11.13 16.17 -11.48
N ASN A 2 -10.53 16.41 -12.61
CA ASN A 2 -11.27 16.78 -13.80
C ASN A 2 -11.24 15.66 -14.84
N GLY A 3 -12.41 15.23 -15.27
CA GLY A 3 -12.63 14.57 -16.55
C GLY A 3 -12.51 13.05 -16.61
N ASN A 4 -11.79 12.37 -15.71
CA ASN A 4 -11.57 10.93 -15.84
C ASN A 4 -12.47 10.04 -14.96
N LYS A 5 -13.25 10.63 -14.07
CA LYS A 5 -14.13 9.88 -13.15
C LYS A 5 -15.21 9.04 -13.83
N HIS A 6 -15.48 9.31 -15.10
CA HIS A 6 -16.54 8.65 -15.87
C HIS A 6 -16.02 7.85 -17.07
N LEU A 7 -14.72 7.59 -17.14
CA LEU A 7 -14.22 6.68 -18.16
C LEU A 7 -14.57 5.25 -17.75
N LEU A 8 -15.29 4.56 -18.63
CA LEU A 8 -15.69 3.15 -18.43
C LEU A 8 -14.55 2.25 -17.95
N GLY A 9 -13.30 2.53 -18.38
CA GLY A 9 -12.12 1.81 -17.92
C GLY A 9 -11.88 1.92 -16.40
N PHE A 10 -12.07 3.09 -15.80
CA PHE A 10 -11.92 3.26 -14.34
C PHE A 10 -13.02 2.53 -13.57
N ASP A 11 -14.24 2.49 -14.10
CA ASP A 11 -15.33 1.71 -13.50
C ASP A 11 -15.01 0.23 -13.51
N TYR A 12 -14.52 -0.30 -14.62
CA TYR A 12 -14.04 -1.68 -14.70
C TYR A 12 -12.87 -1.95 -13.74
N ALA A 13 -11.87 -1.07 -13.72
CA ALA A 13 -10.73 -1.21 -12.81
C ALA A 13 -11.18 -1.26 -11.34
N TYR A 14 -12.13 -0.42 -10.96
CA TYR A 14 -12.70 -0.41 -9.61
C TYR A 14 -13.39 -1.74 -9.26
N HIS A 15 -14.26 -2.23 -10.13
CA HIS A 15 -14.98 -3.49 -9.90
C HIS A 15 -14.04 -4.70 -9.89
N ILE A 16 -13.06 -4.73 -10.79
CA ILE A 16 -12.05 -5.80 -10.80
C ILE A 16 -11.21 -5.75 -9.51
N SER A 17 -10.80 -4.56 -9.07
CA SER A 17 -10.02 -4.41 -7.82
C SER A 17 -10.81 -4.86 -6.60
N LYS A 18 -12.11 -4.57 -6.54
CA LYS A 18 -12.96 -5.02 -5.45
C LYS A 18 -13.08 -6.54 -5.42
N LEU A 19 -13.40 -7.16 -6.57
CA LEU A 19 -13.46 -8.62 -6.69
C LEU A 19 -12.12 -9.27 -6.35
N LEU A 20 -11.02 -8.67 -6.83
CA LEU A 20 -9.68 -9.14 -6.53
C LEU A 20 -9.40 -9.12 -5.02
N PHE A 21 -9.77 -8.04 -4.33
CA PHE A 21 -9.59 -7.94 -2.88
C PHE A 21 -10.34 -9.06 -2.13
N GLU A 22 -11.61 -9.28 -2.47
CA GLU A 22 -12.43 -10.36 -1.89
C GLU A 22 -11.79 -11.74 -2.13
N GLN A 23 -11.29 -12.00 -3.35
CA GLN A 23 -10.60 -13.25 -3.67
C GLN A 23 -9.27 -13.42 -2.93
N LEU A 24 -8.50 -12.35 -2.74
CA LEU A 24 -7.25 -12.41 -1.99
C LEU A 24 -7.49 -12.76 -0.52
N GLU A 25 -8.54 -12.21 0.11
CA GLU A 25 -8.94 -12.57 1.48
C GLU A 25 -9.26 -14.06 1.62
N GLU A 26 -9.97 -14.65 0.65
CA GLU A 26 -10.30 -16.08 0.65
C GLU A 26 -9.07 -16.97 0.42
N LEU A 27 -8.14 -16.56 -0.43
CA LEU A 27 -7.03 -17.38 -0.89
C LEU A 27 -5.79 -17.33 0.02
N VAL A 28 -5.60 -16.22 0.76
CA VAL A 28 -4.34 -15.95 1.46
C VAL A 28 -3.98 -17.04 2.48
N THR A 29 -4.95 -17.53 3.24
CA THR A 29 -4.70 -18.58 4.26
C THR A 29 -4.20 -19.88 3.63
N GLY A 30 -4.86 -20.35 2.57
CA GLY A 30 -4.45 -21.57 1.84
C GLY A 30 -3.11 -21.40 1.14
N ALA A 31 -2.83 -20.22 0.61
CA ALA A 31 -1.56 -19.92 -0.03
C ALA A 31 -0.39 -19.87 0.98
N LEU A 32 -0.60 -19.31 2.18
CA LEU A 32 0.39 -19.31 3.25
C LEU A 32 0.71 -20.73 3.73
N GLU A 33 -0.29 -21.60 3.80
CA GLU A 33 -0.08 -23.00 4.15
C GLU A 33 0.73 -23.74 3.06
N SER A 34 0.46 -23.45 1.81
CA SER A 34 1.26 -23.96 0.67
C SER A 34 2.74 -23.57 0.81
N MET A 35 3.01 -22.31 1.15
CA MET A 35 4.37 -21.82 1.36
C MET A 35 5.08 -22.55 2.53
N LYS A 36 4.37 -22.80 3.62
CA LYS A 36 4.92 -23.52 4.78
C LYS A 36 5.25 -24.99 4.49
N THR A 37 4.39 -25.64 3.72
CA THR A 37 4.53 -27.07 3.40
C THR A 37 5.40 -27.33 2.18
N GLY A 38 5.71 -26.31 1.39
CA GLY A 38 6.40 -26.45 0.10
C GLY A 38 5.55 -27.15 -0.98
N THR A 39 4.24 -27.22 -0.77
CA THR A 39 3.31 -27.89 -1.70
C THR A 39 2.50 -26.88 -2.46
N VAL A 40 2.53 -26.92 -3.78
CA VAL A 40 1.71 -26.05 -4.62
C VAL A 40 0.25 -26.50 -4.52
N THR A 41 -0.62 -25.60 -4.08
CA THR A 41 -2.07 -25.81 -3.98
C THR A 41 -2.82 -24.91 -4.95
N ASP A 42 -4.08 -25.24 -5.21
CA ASP A 42 -4.99 -24.43 -6.01
C ASP A 42 -5.10 -22.97 -5.48
N SER A 43 -5.15 -22.80 -4.16
CA SER A 43 -5.15 -21.46 -3.53
C SER A 43 -3.88 -20.68 -3.82
N PHE A 44 -2.72 -21.32 -3.81
CA PHE A 44 -1.44 -20.68 -4.12
C PHE A 44 -1.37 -20.27 -5.61
N GLU A 45 -1.75 -21.16 -6.53
CA GLU A 45 -1.75 -20.84 -7.96
C GLU A 45 -2.72 -19.70 -8.29
N LYS A 46 -3.92 -19.71 -7.72
CA LYS A 46 -4.90 -18.62 -7.88
C LYS A 46 -4.40 -17.29 -7.31
N LEU A 47 -3.76 -17.33 -6.13
CA LEU A 47 -3.19 -16.12 -5.52
C LEU A 47 -2.10 -15.52 -6.42
N ILE A 48 -1.18 -16.34 -6.94
CA ILE A 48 -0.13 -15.88 -7.87
C ILE A 48 -0.73 -15.29 -9.13
N PHE A 49 -1.71 -15.96 -9.72
CA PHE A 49 -2.41 -15.45 -10.90
C PHE A 49 -3.09 -14.11 -10.62
N ALA A 50 -3.79 -14.00 -9.49
CA ALA A 50 -4.45 -12.78 -9.06
C ALA A 50 -3.44 -11.63 -8.85
N ALA A 51 -2.35 -11.91 -8.12
CA ALA A 51 -1.33 -10.93 -7.79
C ALA A 51 -0.54 -10.42 -9.01
N ILE A 52 -0.37 -11.22 -10.04
CA ILE A 52 0.42 -10.84 -11.22
C ILE A 52 -0.47 -10.41 -12.38
N ALA A 53 -1.40 -11.30 -12.81
CA ALA A 53 -2.17 -11.06 -14.03
C ALA A 53 -3.27 -10.04 -13.81
N ILE A 54 -4.08 -10.19 -12.74
CA ILE A 54 -5.23 -9.31 -12.51
C ILE A 54 -4.79 -7.92 -12.08
N THR A 55 -3.80 -7.82 -11.17
CA THR A 55 -3.22 -6.51 -10.82
C THR A 55 -2.57 -5.82 -12.02
N GLY A 56 -1.93 -6.59 -12.90
CA GLY A 56 -1.37 -6.07 -14.15
C GLY A 56 -2.44 -5.50 -15.08
N ILE A 57 -3.60 -6.18 -15.21
CA ILE A 57 -4.74 -5.69 -15.99
C ILE A 57 -5.28 -4.38 -15.41
N VAL A 58 -5.51 -4.33 -14.09
CA VAL A 58 -5.97 -3.10 -13.41
C VAL A 58 -5.00 -1.95 -13.62
N SER A 59 -3.71 -2.20 -13.42
CA SER A 59 -2.66 -1.20 -13.63
C SER A 59 -2.63 -0.70 -15.08
N GLY A 60 -2.77 -1.60 -16.04
CA GLY A 60 -2.84 -1.25 -17.47
C GLY A 60 -4.05 -0.38 -17.80
N ILE A 61 -5.24 -0.72 -17.29
CA ILE A 61 -6.46 0.09 -17.47
C ILE A 61 -6.29 1.49 -16.86
N CYS A 62 -5.68 1.58 -15.68
CA CYS A 62 -5.41 2.84 -14.98
C CYS A 62 -4.19 3.59 -15.51
N LYS A 63 -3.48 3.04 -16.52
CA LYS A 63 -2.23 3.61 -17.08
C LYS A 63 -1.17 3.92 -16.02
N GLY A 64 -1.08 3.06 -15.00
CA GLY A 64 -0.14 3.22 -13.89
C GLY A 64 -0.48 4.32 -12.87
N SER A 65 -1.62 5.03 -13.02
CA SER A 65 -2.00 6.12 -12.10
C SER A 65 -2.21 5.66 -10.64
N ASN A 66 -2.47 4.37 -10.43
CA ASN A 66 -2.54 3.76 -9.10
C ASN A 66 -1.21 3.81 -8.33
N GLN A 67 -0.08 3.89 -9.03
CA GLN A 67 1.24 4.03 -8.42
C GLN A 67 1.53 5.44 -7.90
N CYS A 68 0.71 6.40 -8.25
CA CYS A 68 0.79 7.77 -7.75
C CYS A 68 -0.05 8.01 -6.49
N ALA A 69 -0.40 6.95 -5.76
CA ALA A 69 -1.10 7.04 -4.48
C ALA A 69 -0.12 7.22 -3.31
N ILE A 70 -0.60 7.79 -2.19
CA ILE A 70 0.20 8.04 -0.98
C ILE A 70 1.00 6.79 -0.57
N ALA A 71 0.40 5.60 -0.63
CA ALA A 71 1.07 4.36 -0.24
C ALA A 71 2.32 4.04 -1.08
N HIS A 72 2.27 4.24 -2.38
CA HIS A 72 3.44 4.05 -3.26
C HIS A 72 4.46 5.18 -3.10
N LYS A 73 4.00 6.42 -2.88
CA LYS A 73 4.91 7.53 -2.60
C LYS A 73 5.64 7.33 -1.28
N PHE A 74 4.97 6.82 -0.26
CA PHE A 74 5.62 6.42 0.98
C PHE A 74 6.78 5.43 0.71
N TYR A 75 6.56 4.41 -0.10
CA TYR A 75 7.62 3.49 -0.50
C TYR A 75 8.79 4.20 -1.22
N GLU A 76 8.49 5.06 -2.21
CA GLU A 76 9.51 5.78 -2.98
C GLU A 76 10.36 6.68 -2.06
N GLU A 77 9.71 7.41 -1.16
CA GLU A 77 10.42 8.30 -0.22
C GLU A 77 11.19 7.49 0.84
N CYS A 78 10.69 6.34 1.30
CA CYS A 78 11.46 5.41 2.13
C CYS A 78 12.77 4.99 1.43
N ARG A 79 12.70 4.66 0.15
CA ARG A 79 13.88 4.27 -0.65
C ARG A 79 14.81 5.44 -0.96
N SER A 80 14.30 6.66 -1.01
CA SER A 80 15.10 7.87 -1.27
C SER A 80 15.83 8.36 -0.01
N PHE A 81 15.13 8.44 1.12
CA PHE A 81 15.66 9.07 2.34
C PHE A 81 16.15 8.09 3.39
N PHE A 82 15.62 6.87 3.40
CA PHE A 82 15.93 5.85 4.40
C PHE A 82 16.39 4.55 3.75
N TYR A 83 17.16 4.65 2.68
CA TYR A 83 17.62 3.49 1.91
C TYR A 83 18.28 2.42 2.78
N GLU A 84 19.28 2.82 3.57
CA GLU A 84 20.02 1.91 4.45
C GLU A 84 19.13 1.25 5.52
N ASN A 85 18.16 1.99 6.04
CA ASN A 85 17.21 1.50 7.04
C ASN A 85 16.22 0.48 6.45
N THR A 86 15.82 0.71 5.20
CA THR A 86 14.74 -0.03 4.55
C THR A 86 15.22 -1.08 3.53
N LEU A 87 16.53 -1.21 3.32
CA LEU A 87 17.13 -2.07 2.29
C LEU A 87 16.63 -3.52 2.34
N ASN A 88 16.45 -4.07 3.54
CA ASN A 88 16.06 -5.46 3.76
C ASN A 88 14.55 -5.73 3.66
N PHE A 89 13.74 -4.68 3.52
CA PHE A 89 12.30 -4.83 3.37
C PHE A 89 11.90 -4.98 1.91
N LEU A 90 10.89 -5.80 1.65
CA LEU A 90 10.32 -5.94 0.32
C LEU A 90 9.48 -4.71 -0.04
N HIS A 91 9.28 -4.48 -1.36
CA HIS A 91 8.41 -3.42 -1.86
C HIS A 91 7.02 -3.45 -1.21
N GLY A 92 6.38 -4.63 -1.18
CA GLY A 92 5.05 -4.80 -0.61
C GLY A 92 4.96 -4.50 0.88
N GLU A 93 6.03 -4.75 1.65
CA GLU A 93 6.07 -4.43 3.08
C GLU A 93 6.04 -2.92 3.32
N LEU A 94 6.84 -2.17 2.55
CA LEU A 94 6.85 -0.71 2.62
C LEU A 94 5.53 -0.09 2.14
N VAL A 95 4.97 -0.61 1.03
CA VAL A 95 3.66 -0.16 0.53
C VAL A 95 2.54 -0.47 1.52
N ALA A 96 2.59 -1.58 2.24
CA ALA A 96 1.60 -1.94 3.24
C ALA A 96 1.57 -0.94 4.42
N VAL A 97 2.73 -0.50 4.91
CA VAL A 97 2.81 0.58 5.91
C VAL A 97 2.35 1.91 5.29
N GLY A 98 2.73 2.19 4.06
CA GLY A 98 2.24 3.35 3.30
C GLY A 98 0.72 3.36 3.12
N LEU A 99 0.08 2.19 3.06
CA LEU A 99 -1.38 2.09 3.04
C LEU A 99 -2.01 2.51 4.38
N LEU A 100 -1.37 2.19 5.52
CA LEU A 100 -1.80 2.71 6.82
C LEU A 100 -1.69 4.24 6.88
N VAL A 101 -0.61 4.83 6.33
CA VAL A 101 -0.48 6.30 6.20
C VAL A 101 -1.64 6.86 5.38
N ARG A 102 -1.94 6.25 4.25
CA ARG A 102 -3.04 6.66 3.38
C ARG A 102 -4.40 6.60 4.09
N LEU A 103 -4.70 5.49 4.76
CA LEU A 103 -5.94 5.33 5.52
C LEU A 103 -6.06 6.39 6.61
N SER A 104 -5.01 6.58 7.40
CA SER A 104 -4.96 7.61 8.45
C SER A 104 -5.10 9.02 7.90
N TYR A 105 -4.46 9.32 6.77
CA TYR A 105 -4.55 10.63 6.10
C TYR A 105 -6.00 10.98 5.72
N PHE A 106 -6.78 10.01 5.30
CA PHE A 106 -8.20 10.18 4.95
C PHE A 106 -9.16 9.99 6.14
N GLY A 107 -8.64 9.76 7.34
CA GLY A 107 -9.44 9.54 8.54
C GLY A 107 -10.19 8.20 8.56
N SER A 108 -9.72 7.23 7.78
CA SER A 108 -10.27 5.88 7.76
C SER A 108 -9.74 5.06 8.95
N ASP A 109 -10.54 4.09 9.40
CA ASP A 109 -10.10 3.15 10.43
C ASP A 109 -9.00 2.22 9.90
N CYS A 110 -7.92 2.12 10.66
CA CYS A 110 -6.77 1.27 10.35
C CYS A 110 -6.80 -0.10 11.05
N ALA A 111 -7.76 -0.33 11.95
CA ALA A 111 -7.76 -1.51 12.83
C ALA A 111 -7.74 -2.82 12.04
N TYR A 112 -8.56 -2.93 11.00
CA TYR A 112 -8.57 -4.10 10.11
C TYR A 112 -7.19 -4.36 9.50
N MET A 113 -6.60 -3.35 8.86
CA MET A 113 -5.30 -3.48 8.20
C MET A 113 -4.17 -3.80 9.17
N ILE A 114 -4.17 -3.18 10.35
CA ILE A 114 -3.19 -3.48 11.42
C ILE A 114 -3.32 -4.95 11.87
N ASN A 115 -4.53 -5.47 12.01
CA ASN A 115 -4.77 -6.87 12.35
C ASN A 115 -4.22 -7.82 11.28
N GLU A 116 -4.47 -7.54 10.00
CA GLU A 116 -3.96 -8.33 8.88
C GLU A 116 -2.42 -8.32 8.85
N LEU A 117 -1.80 -7.14 8.95
CA LEU A 117 -0.33 -7.03 9.00
C LEU A 117 0.27 -7.78 10.19
N THR A 118 -0.39 -7.74 11.34
CA THR A 118 0.04 -8.48 12.54
C THR A 118 -0.05 -9.99 12.31
N THR A 119 -1.14 -10.47 11.74
CA THR A 119 -1.37 -11.88 11.42
C THR A 119 -0.33 -12.40 10.43
N LEU A 120 0.01 -11.59 9.43
CA LEU A 120 1.01 -11.89 8.41
C LEU A 120 2.45 -11.67 8.89
N LYS A 121 2.65 -11.13 10.10
CA LYS A 121 3.97 -10.75 10.66
C LYS A 121 4.71 -9.75 9.79
N LEU A 122 3.98 -8.82 9.19
CA LEU A 122 4.49 -7.74 8.39
C LEU A 122 4.66 -6.46 9.23
N PRO A 123 5.57 -5.56 8.85
CA PRO A 123 5.72 -4.27 9.54
C PRO A 123 4.44 -3.45 9.42
N LYS A 124 4.11 -2.72 10.51
CA LYS A 124 2.89 -1.90 10.63
C LYS A 124 3.14 -0.49 11.18
N CYS A 125 4.41 -0.16 11.43
CA CYS A 125 4.79 1.17 11.91
C CYS A 125 6.19 1.55 11.44
N LEU A 126 6.56 2.83 11.61
CA LEU A 126 7.85 3.36 11.18
C LEU A 126 9.01 2.74 11.93
N SER A 127 8.86 2.49 13.23
CA SER A 127 9.91 1.87 14.03
C SER A 127 10.21 0.44 13.59
N GLU A 128 9.21 -0.33 13.16
CA GLU A 128 9.41 -1.68 12.61
C GLU A 128 10.09 -1.66 11.23
N LEU A 129 10.04 -0.53 10.51
CA LEU A 129 10.77 -0.29 9.27
C LEU A 129 12.18 0.29 9.51
N ASN A 130 12.63 0.38 10.77
CA ASN A 130 13.88 1.02 11.17
C ASN A 130 13.96 2.51 10.79
N ILE A 131 12.83 3.18 10.55
CA ILE A 131 12.79 4.60 10.24
C ILE A 131 12.87 5.40 11.54
N PRO A 132 13.81 6.34 11.65
CA PRO A 132 13.97 7.15 12.85
C PRO A 132 12.71 7.97 13.16
N THR A 133 12.25 7.90 14.40
CA THR A 133 11.02 8.59 14.82
C THR A 133 11.18 10.11 14.92
N ASP A 134 12.38 10.63 14.96
CA ASP A 134 12.72 12.06 14.91
C ASP A 134 12.72 12.61 13.47
N ALA A 135 12.70 11.74 12.47
CA ALA A 135 12.65 12.14 11.05
C ALA A 135 11.22 12.38 10.52
N VAL A 136 10.17 12.16 11.34
CA VAL A 136 8.77 12.18 10.90
C VAL A 136 8.37 13.52 10.27
N GLU A 137 8.78 14.65 10.83
CA GLU A 137 8.47 15.97 10.27
C GLU A 137 9.08 16.16 8.89
N LYS A 138 10.35 15.83 8.72
CA LYS A 138 11.03 15.90 7.44
C LYS A 138 10.39 14.95 6.42
N PHE A 139 10.05 13.76 6.86
CA PHE A 139 9.40 12.77 5.99
C PHE A 139 8.01 13.24 5.53
N ALA A 140 7.24 13.90 6.42
CA ALA A 140 5.97 14.53 6.05
C ALA A 140 6.16 15.61 4.97
N ASP A 141 7.21 16.43 5.10
CA ASP A 141 7.54 17.48 4.12
C ASP A 141 7.83 16.87 2.75
N GLU A 142 8.63 15.82 2.69
CA GLU A 142 8.99 15.17 1.42
C GLU A 142 7.77 14.51 0.76
N LEU A 143 6.94 13.80 1.53
CA LEU A 143 5.70 13.26 1.02
C LEU A 143 4.75 14.34 0.47
N CYS A 144 4.68 15.49 1.13
CA CYS A 144 3.85 16.60 0.66
C CYS A 144 4.40 17.30 -0.59
N ASN A 145 5.73 17.32 -0.76
CA ASN A 145 6.39 17.93 -1.91
C ASN A 145 6.33 17.05 -3.17
N SER A 146 5.92 15.80 -3.03
CA SER A 146 5.82 14.88 -4.14
C SER A 146 4.71 15.30 -5.11
N SER A 147 5.09 15.78 -6.30
CA SER A 147 4.16 16.23 -7.35
C SER A 147 3.33 15.11 -7.99
N ALA A 148 3.59 13.87 -7.63
CA ALA A 148 3.00 12.70 -8.27
C ALA A 148 1.92 12.00 -7.43
N ILE A 149 1.39 12.63 -6.39
CA ILE A 149 0.29 12.04 -5.61
C ILE A 149 -1.04 12.41 -6.25
N ASN A 150 -1.81 11.38 -6.64
CA ASN A 150 -3.12 11.53 -7.30
C ASN A 150 -4.31 11.26 -6.38
N ASP A 151 -4.09 10.86 -5.12
CA ASP A 151 -5.16 10.57 -4.16
C ASP A 151 -6.00 11.79 -3.80
N THR A 152 -5.39 12.98 -3.89
CA THR A 152 -6.04 14.25 -3.59
C THR A 152 -5.46 15.36 -4.47
N SER A 153 -6.28 16.37 -4.75
CA SER A 153 -5.87 17.55 -5.51
C SER A 153 -5.05 18.54 -4.68
N ASP A 154 -5.07 18.38 -3.36
CA ASP A 154 -4.39 19.27 -2.42
C ASP A 154 -3.93 18.47 -1.19
N ILE A 155 -2.63 18.38 -1.01
CA ILE A 155 -2.02 17.61 0.08
C ILE A 155 -1.82 18.52 1.29
N SER A 156 -2.43 18.16 2.39
CA SER A 156 -2.30 18.86 3.67
C SER A 156 -1.11 18.31 4.47
N ARG A 157 -0.10 19.14 4.68
CA ARG A 157 1.05 18.81 5.55
C ARG A 157 0.60 18.38 6.96
N LYS A 158 -0.35 19.09 7.53
CA LYS A 158 -0.87 18.75 8.86
C LYS A 158 -1.43 17.34 8.90
N ARG A 159 -2.31 16.99 7.93
CA ARG A 159 -2.88 15.63 7.87
C ARG A 159 -1.82 14.56 7.62
N MET A 160 -0.79 14.88 6.83
CA MET A 160 0.31 13.94 6.58
C MET A 160 1.12 13.69 7.84
N LEU A 161 1.43 14.75 8.59
CA LEU A 161 2.11 14.63 9.87
C LEU A 161 1.28 13.84 10.89
N ASP A 162 0.00 14.17 11.03
CA ASP A 162 -0.92 13.45 11.92
C ASP A 162 -0.98 11.95 11.55
N ALA A 163 -1.04 11.62 10.26
CA ALA A 163 -1.06 10.25 9.77
C ALA A 163 0.23 9.48 10.09
N LEU A 164 1.39 10.11 9.92
CA LEU A 164 2.69 9.51 10.26
C LEU A 164 2.87 9.34 11.77
N GLU A 165 2.38 10.26 12.59
CA GLU A 165 2.43 10.14 14.06
C GLU A 165 1.59 8.96 14.56
N ILE A 166 0.46 8.63 13.92
CA ILE A 166 -0.36 7.46 14.27
C ILE A 166 0.42 6.16 14.09
N ILE A 167 1.24 6.05 13.05
CA ILE A 167 1.99 4.84 12.72
C ILE A 167 3.47 4.92 13.17
N LYS A 168 3.80 5.84 14.05
CA LYS A 168 5.19 6.07 14.49
C LYS A 168 5.78 4.91 15.28
N LYS A 169 4.94 4.21 16.06
CA LYS A 169 5.33 3.10 16.97
C LYS A 169 4.78 1.78 16.53
#